data_4c9b1b70e4ee75f2ef183b7b2c99caa0
#
_entry.id   4c9b1b70e4ee75f2ef183b7b2c99caa0
#
_cell.length_a   1.000
_cell.length_b   1.000
_cell.length_c   1.000
_cell.angle_alpha   90.00
_cell.angle_beta   90.00
_cell.angle_gamma   90.00
#
_symmetry.space_group_name_H-M   'P 1'
#
loop_
_entity.id
_entity.type
_entity.pdbx_description
1 polymer ?
#
loop_
_entity_poly.entity_id
_entity_poly.type
_entity_poly.pdbx_seq_one_letter_code
_entity_poly.pdbx_strand_id
1 'polypeptide(L)'
;MPGSVFEQAMRARTTPAPTVSGRWLLAAASLAIVGAAVCAWGALCLLFWQGSWQLLYHPTSAVTRTPASVDIAFDAVGFATNQAGAPRLKGWWIPAAADARYARCTLLYLHGQNGNLGDTVDHLAALHNLGLNVLAFDYRGYGQSAFERPSEARWRQDAESALIYLTATRHVSAGTIVLDGKDLGANLAVEIAAAHPELAGVVVESPLEAPMQAIFNDPRARMVPAHLLVRDRWDLNGAARQVRMPVLWMLFADGHAATAPPSLPMETDAPLMRVWLYDKDRKSNEQANSISRWLGDLPAKGSTP
;
A
#
# COMPACT_ATOMS: atom_id res chain seq x y z
N MET A 1 -56.47 -70.14 51.15
CA MET A 1 -55.28 -70.11 50.32
C MET A 1 -55.45 -68.99 49.28
N PRO A 2 -54.86 -67.81 49.53
CA PRO A 2 -54.57 -66.92 48.41
C PRO A 2 -53.15 -66.34 48.63
N GLY A 3 -52.20 -66.89 47.93
CA GLY A 3 -50.81 -66.46 48.02
C GLY A 3 -50.11 -66.68 46.68
N SER A 4 -50.51 -66.01 45.59
CA SER A 4 -49.75 -66.10 44.35
C SER A 4 -49.91 -64.90 43.36
N VAL A 5 -50.69 -63.91 43.70
CA VAL A 5 -50.95 -62.79 42.77
C VAL A 5 -50.05 -61.57 43.06
N PHE A 6 -49.46 -61.50 44.26
CA PHE A 6 -48.63 -60.33 44.63
C PHE A 6 -47.16 -60.45 44.25
N GLU A 7 -46.71 -61.65 43.93
CA GLU A 7 -45.26 -61.92 43.64
C GLU A 7 -44.89 -61.72 42.17
N GLN A 8 -45.86 -61.56 41.28
CA GLN A 8 -45.62 -61.33 39.83
C GLN A 8 -45.54 -59.87 39.44
N ALA A 9 -45.91 -58.96 40.34
CA ALA A 9 -45.93 -57.51 40.02
C ALA A 9 -44.61 -56.77 40.24
N MET A 10 -43.56 -57.41 40.77
CA MET A 10 -42.30 -56.76 41.12
C MET A 10 -41.09 -57.26 40.31
N ARG A 11 -41.32 -57.84 39.13
CA ARG A 11 -40.26 -57.90 38.12
C ARG A 11 -40.27 -56.58 37.35
N ALA A 12 -39.70 -55.54 37.95
CA ALA A 12 -39.31 -54.34 37.22
C ALA A 12 -38.50 -54.79 36.00
N ARG A 13 -39.04 -54.52 34.81
CA ARG A 13 -38.32 -54.64 33.56
C ARG A 13 -37.14 -53.66 33.65
N THR A 14 -35.99 -54.14 34.14
CA THR A 14 -34.73 -53.45 33.94
C THR A 14 -34.48 -53.46 32.43
N THR A 15 -34.86 -52.40 31.76
CA THR A 15 -34.40 -52.15 30.38
C THR A 15 -32.87 -52.11 30.44
N PRO A 16 -32.18 -52.98 29.68
CA PRO A 16 -30.71 -52.96 29.70
C PRO A 16 -30.27 -51.57 29.27
N ALA A 17 -29.36 -50.98 30.06
CA ALA A 17 -28.76 -49.70 29.69
C ALA A 17 -28.18 -49.81 28.27
N PRO A 18 -28.39 -48.80 27.39
CA PRO A 18 -27.92 -48.88 26.03
C PRO A 18 -26.39 -49.03 26.05
N THR A 19 -25.90 -50.20 25.67
CA THR A 19 -24.45 -50.48 25.54
C THR A 19 -23.96 -49.83 24.27
N VAL A 20 -23.23 -48.71 24.38
CA VAL A 20 -22.58 -48.02 23.25
C VAL A 20 -21.41 -48.95 22.79
N SER A 21 -21.44 -49.37 21.51
CA SER A 21 -20.37 -50.21 20.97
C SER A 21 -19.03 -49.42 20.94
N GLY A 22 -17.91 -50.11 21.30
CA GLY A 22 -16.58 -49.51 21.26
C GLY A 22 -16.23 -48.91 19.88
N ARG A 23 -16.72 -49.52 18.80
CA ARG A 23 -16.54 -48.99 17.42
C ARG A 23 -17.23 -47.65 17.20
N TRP A 24 -18.41 -47.47 17.78
CA TRP A 24 -19.14 -46.19 17.71
C TRP A 24 -18.42 -45.10 18.49
N LEU A 25 -17.88 -45.40 19.70
CA LEU A 25 -17.10 -44.46 20.48
C LEU A 25 -15.82 -44.03 19.74
N LEU A 26 -15.12 -44.96 19.13
CA LEU A 26 -13.93 -44.65 18.31
C LEU A 26 -14.29 -43.78 17.09
N ALA A 27 -15.39 -44.09 16.39
CA ALA A 27 -15.86 -43.29 15.27
C ALA A 27 -16.26 -41.86 15.71
N ALA A 28 -16.97 -41.74 16.83
CA ALA A 28 -17.36 -40.43 17.38
C ALA A 28 -16.12 -39.62 17.83
N ALA A 29 -15.16 -40.25 18.50
CA ALA A 29 -13.90 -39.62 18.92
C ALA A 29 -13.07 -39.15 17.71
N SER A 30 -12.95 -40.03 16.67
CA SER A 30 -12.26 -39.68 15.43
C SER A 30 -12.92 -38.46 14.72
N LEU A 31 -14.25 -38.46 14.63
CA LEU A 31 -15.00 -37.36 14.03
C LEU A 31 -14.80 -36.05 14.84
N ALA A 32 -14.81 -36.14 16.18
CA ALA A 32 -14.56 -34.97 17.04
C ALA A 32 -13.14 -34.44 16.84
N ILE A 33 -12.13 -35.30 16.76
CA ILE A 33 -10.72 -34.90 16.52
C ILE A 33 -10.58 -34.24 15.16
N VAL A 34 -11.15 -34.84 14.09
CA VAL A 34 -11.13 -34.26 12.74
C VAL A 34 -11.85 -32.90 12.73
N GLY A 35 -13.02 -32.82 13.35
CA GLY A 35 -13.77 -31.56 13.48
C GLY A 35 -12.96 -30.47 14.19
N ALA A 36 -12.33 -30.82 15.32
CA ALA A 36 -11.47 -29.90 16.05
C ALA A 36 -10.27 -29.42 15.21
N ALA A 37 -9.64 -30.36 14.46
CA ALA A 37 -8.51 -30.02 13.59
C ALA A 37 -8.93 -29.08 12.44
N VAL A 38 -10.09 -29.30 11.82
CA VAL A 38 -10.64 -28.42 10.77
C VAL A 38 -10.97 -27.03 11.35
N CYS A 39 -11.58 -26.96 12.51
CA CYS A 39 -11.85 -25.67 13.18
C CYS A 39 -10.57 -24.93 13.52
N ALA A 40 -9.56 -25.61 14.05
CA ALA A 40 -8.27 -25.02 14.39
C ALA A 40 -7.56 -24.49 13.14
N TRP A 41 -7.56 -25.25 12.04
CA TRP A 41 -7.00 -24.81 10.76
C TRP A 41 -7.79 -23.63 10.17
N GLY A 42 -9.12 -23.66 10.23
CA GLY A 42 -9.97 -22.54 9.79
C GLY A 42 -9.69 -21.26 10.59
N ALA A 43 -9.51 -21.39 11.92
CA ALA A 43 -9.10 -20.26 12.77
C ALA A 43 -7.72 -19.72 12.39
N LEU A 44 -6.75 -20.59 12.08
CA LEU A 44 -5.43 -20.17 11.60
C LEU A 44 -5.52 -19.40 10.27
N CYS A 45 -6.32 -19.90 9.32
CA CYS A 45 -6.58 -19.18 8.07
C CYS A 45 -7.19 -17.80 8.31
N LEU A 46 -8.15 -17.69 9.21
CA LEU A 46 -8.79 -16.42 9.56
C LEU A 46 -7.81 -15.44 10.20
N LEU A 47 -7.00 -15.90 11.15
CA LEU A 47 -5.98 -15.09 11.82
C LEU A 47 -4.92 -14.61 10.82
N PHE A 48 -4.46 -15.48 9.93
CA PHE A 48 -3.52 -15.11 8.87
C PHE A 48 -4.15 -14.08 7.93
N TRP A 49 -5.37 -14.29 7.46
CA TRP A 49 -6.09 -13.34 6.62
C TRP A 49 -6.27 -11.98 7.29
N GLN A 50 -6.54 -11.94 8.60
CA GLN A 50 -6.68 -10.70 9.35
C GLN A 50 -5.36 -9.98 9.59
N GLY A 51 -4.26 -10.72 9.81
CA GLY A 51 -2.99 -10.16 10.27
C GLY A 51 -1.90 -10.03 9.19
N SER A 52 -2.03 -10.71 8.05
CA SER A 52 -0.97 -10.79 7.02
C SER A 52 -0.56 -9.43 6.44
N TRP A 53 -1.47 -8.46 6.39
CA TRP A 53 -1.14 -7.12 5.92
C TRP A 53 -0.04 -6.43 6.75
N GLN A 54 0.04 -6.71 8.06
CA GLN A 54 1.06 -6.16 8.96
C GLN A 54 2.48 -6.63 8.64
N LEU A 55 2.63 -7.63 7.77
CA LEU A 55 3.94 -8.07 7.28
C LEU A 55 4.50 -7.17 6.18
N LEU A 56 3.64 -6.38 5.55
CA LEU A 56 4.01 -5.45 4.47
C LEU A 56 3.82 -3.99 4.86
N TYR A 57 2.70 -3.66 5.49
CA TYR A 57 2.34 -2.29 5.85
C TYR A 57 2.60 -2.04 7.33
N HIS A 58 3.36 -0.99 7.64
CA HIS A 58 3.74 -0.63 9.00
C HIS A 58 3.33 0.82 9.32
N PRO A 59 2.01 1.12 9.33
CA PRO A 59 1.55 2.47 9.60
C PRO A 59 1.79 2.91 11.03
N THR A 60 2.09 4.19 11.22
CA THR A 60 2.07 4.86 12.52
C THR A 60 0.99 5.94 12.51
N SER A 61 0.29 6.13 13.63
CA SER A 61 -0.77 7.14 13.76
C SER A 61 -0.27 8.50 14.28
N ALA A 62 0.82 8.51 15.06
CA ALA A 62 1.35 9.72 15.65
C ALA A 62 2.21 10.51 14.65
N VAL A 63 1.68 11.63 14.15
CA VAL A 63 2.43 12.56 13.30
C VAL A 63 3.19 13.51 14.23
N THR A 64 4.50 13.30 14.36
CA THR A 64 5.36 14.03 15.31
C THR A 64 5.99 15.29 14.73
N ARG A 65 6.07 15.38 13.40
CA ARG A 65 6.66 16.53 12.67
C ARG A 65 5.71 16.99 11.57
N THR A 66 5.78 18.26 11.23
CA THR A 66 5.06 18.87 10.10
C THR A 66 6.02 19.74 9.32
N PRO A 67 5.69 20.22 8.10
CA PRO A 67 6.53 21.15 7.36
C PRO A 67 6.93 22.41 8.14
N ALA A 68 6.10 22.85 9.10
CA ALA A 68 6.45 23.96 9.99
C ALA A 68 7.68 23.69 10.88
N SER A 69 8.00 22.42 11.16
CA SER A 69 9.20 22.06 11.94
C SER A 69 10.53 22.33 11.20
N VAL A 70 10.45 22.68 9.92
CA VAL A 70 11.57 23.05 9.03
C VAL A 70 11.29 24.39 8.32
N ASP A 71 10.47 25.26 8.97
CA ASP A 71 10.15 26.62 8.53
C ASP A 71 9.46 26.70 7.16
N ILE A 72 8.71 25.65 6.76
CA ILE A 72 7.95 25.63 5.52
C ILE A 72 6.47 25.86 5.81
N ALA A 73 5.90 26.89 5.16
CA ALA A 73 4.47 27.16 5.20
C ALA A 73 3.68 26.09 4.44
N PHE A 74 2.57 25.64 5.00
CA PHE A 74 1.70 24.65 4.39
C PHE A 74 0.24 24.84 4.82
N ASP A 75 -0.68 24.34 4.01
CA ASP A 75 -2.09 24.16 4.37
C ASP A 75 -2.32 22.72 4.79
N ALA A 76 -2.89 22.50 5.97
CA ALA A 76 -3.43 21.18 6.32
C ALA A 76 -4.72 20.97 5.51
N VAL A 77 -4.73 19.90 4.71
CA VAL A 77 -5.85 19.58 3.82
C VAL A 77 -6.54 18.28 4.21
N GLY A 78 -7.81 18.19 3.88
CA GLY A 78 -8.58 16.97 4.02
C GLY A 78 -9.50 16.77 2.83
N PHE A 79 -9.54 15.55 2.28
CA PHE A 79 -10.37 15.23 1.13
C PHE A 79 -11.01 13.85 1.26
N ALA A 80 -12.09 13.66 0.53
CA ALA A 80 -12.87 12.42 0.59
C ALA A 80 -12.36 11.40 -0.42
N THR A 81 -12.63 10.12 -0.15
CA THR A 81 -12.39 9.02 -1.09
C THR A 81 -13.51 8.85 -2.12
N ASN A 82 -14.52 9.72 -2.08
CA ASN A 82 -15.58 9.85 -3.08
C ASN A 82 -16.13 11.29 -3.07
N GLN A 83 -16.82 11.69 -4.13
CA GLN A 83 -17.30 13.07 -4.33
C GLN A 83 -18.32 13.56 -3.28
N ALA A 84 -19.00 12.68 -2.57
CA ALA A 84 -20.07 13.01 -1.63
C ALA A 84 -19.70 12.77 -0.15
N GLY A 85 -18.49 12.30 0.14
CA GLY A 85 -18.10 11.82 1.45
C GLY A 85 -17.45 12.86 2.34
N ALA A 86 -17.46 12.61 3.68
CA ALA A 86 -16.65 13.35 4.62
C ALA A 86 -15.14 13.15 4.33
N PRO A 87 -14.30 14.16 4.62
CA PRO A 87 -12.85 14.03 4.44
C PRO A 87 -12.28 12.86 5.25
N ARG A 88 -11.73 11.88 4.56
CA ARG A 88 -11.16 10.67 5.15
C ARG A 88 -9.64 10.62 5.04
N LEU A 89 -9.07 11.36 4.08
CA LEU A 89 -7.65 11.51 3.85
C LEU A 89 -7.19 12.84 4.41
N LYS A 90 -6.06 12.85 5.08
CA LYS A 90 -5.40 14.03 5.64
C LYS A 90 -4.04 14.19 5.00
N GLY A 91 -3.66 15.43 4.75
CA GLY A 91 -2.39 15.72 4.10
C GLY A 91 -2.00 17.17 4.20
N TRP A 92 -0.96 17.52 3.46
CA TRP A 92 -0.38 18.85 3.41
C TRP A 92 -0.28 19.33 1.96
N TRP A 93 -0.77 20.53 1.74
CA TRP A 93 -0.51 21.29 0.54
C TRP A 93 0.59 22.29 0.83
N ILE A 94 1.72 22.19 0.15
CA ILE A 94 2.89 23.05 0.30
C ILE A 94 3.01 23.85 -0.99
N PRO A 95 2.59 25.14 -1.00
CA PRO A 95 2.63 25.95 -2.22
C PRO A 95 4.05 26.40 -2.53
N ALA A 96 4.44 26.40 -3.80
CA ALA A 96 5.65 27.06 -4.26
C ALA A 96 5.53 28.57 -4.19
N ALA A 97 6.65 29.29 -4.11
CA ALA A 97 6.68 30.73 -4.36
C ALA A 97 6.24 31.01 -5.81
N ALA A 98 5.47 32.08 -6.01
CA ALA A 98 4.87 32.39 -7.32
C ALA A 98 5.89 32.60 -8.46
N ASP A 99 7.09 33.06 -8.12
CA ASP A 99 8.22 33.31 -9.01
C ASP A 99 9.21 32.13 -9.09
N ALA A 100 8.90 31.02 -8.40
CA ALA A 100 9.77 29.86 -8.42
C ALA A 100 9.83 29.20 -9.80
N ARG A 101 10.98 28.62 -10.13
CA ARG A 101 11.27 28.01 -11.45
C ARG A 101 10.20 26.99 -11.89
N TYR A 102 9.71 26.20 -10.95
CA TYR A 102 8.73 25.15 -11.20
C TYR A 102 7.37 25.41 -10.55
N ALA A 103 7.03 26.68 -10.29
CA ALA A 103 5.75 27.07 -9.65
C ALA A 103 4.49 26.56 -10.39
N ARG A 104 4.62 26.22 -11.67
CA ARG A 104 3.52 25.62 -12.46
C ARG A 104 3.42 24.11 -12.34
N CYS A 105 4.46 23.46 -11.81
CA CYS A 105 4.46 22.02 -11.59
C CYS A 105 3.94 21.70 -10.19
N THR A 106 3.11 20.67 -10.09
CA THR A 106 2.61 20.14 -8.84
C THR A 106 3.09 18.70 -8.68
N LEU A 107 3.73 18.42 -7.58
CA LEU A 107 4.18 17.09 -7.24
C LEU A 107 3.16 16.44 -6.31
N LEU A 108 2.65 15.28 -6.68
CA LEU A 108 1.85 14.41 -5.81
C LEU A 108 2.79 13.36 -5.20
N TYR A 109 3.08 13.52 -3.91
CA TYR A 109 3.98 12.63 -3.18
C TYR A 109 3.23 11.44 -2.59
N LEU A 110 3.72 10.25 -2.88
CA LEU A 110 3.19 8.95 -2.46
C LEU A 110 4.23 8.26 -1.57
N HIS A 111 4.05 8.35 -0.25
CA HIS A 111 5.02 7.80 0.71
C HIS A 111 5.05 6.26 0.72
N GLY A 112 6.09 5.68 1.33
CA GLY A 112 6.28 4.24 1.44
C GLY A 112 5.36 3.58 2.48
N GLN A 113 5.56 2.27 2.66
CA GLN A 113 4.74 1.42 3.52
C GLN A 113 4.99 1.63 5.03
N ASN A 114 6.04 2.34 5.41
CA ASN A 114 6.43 2.54 6.80
C ASN A 114 6.11 3.96 7.28
N GLY A 115 5.72 4.09 8.55
CA GLY A 115 5.59 5.39 9.21
C GLY A 115 4.33 6.18 8.81
N ASN A 116 4.49 7.48 8.60
CA ASN A 116 3.48 8.44 8.15
C ASN A 116 4.15 9.70 7.55
N LEU A 117 3.37 10.70 7.16
CA LEU A 117 3.91 11.95 6.59
C LEU A 117 4.93 12.66 7.48
N GLY A 118 4.83 12.55 8.80
CA GLY A 118 5.78 13.18 9.72
C GLY A 118 7.23 12.70 9.52
N ASP A 119 7.40 11.48 9.04
CA ASP A 119 8.71 10.89 8.76
C ASP A 119 9.30 11.36 7.43
N THR A 120 8.49 12.03 6.58
CA THR A 120 8.89 12.46 5.23
C THR A 120 9.20 13.96 5.14
N VAL A 121 9.11 14.73 6.23
CA VAL A 121 9.22 16.19 6.26
C VAL A 121 10.50 16.71 5.59
N ASP A 122 11.65 16.10 5.85
CA ASP A 122 12.93 16.53 5.26
C ASP A 122 12.97 16.29 3.74
N HIS A 123 12.35 15.22 3.27
CA HIS A 123 12.21 14.93 1.85
C HIS A 123 11.26 15.93 1.17
N LEU A 124 10.10 16.18 1.76
CA LEU A 124 9.14 17.19 1.25
C LEU A 124 9.78 18.59 1.22
N ALA A 125 10.60 18.93 2.22
CA ALA A 125 11.36 20.18 2.24
C ALA A 125 12.33 20.28 1.06
N ALA A 126 13.07 19.20 0.77
CA ALA A 126 13.99 19.15 -0.35
C ALA A 126 13.26 19.34 -1.70
N LEU A 127 12.09 18.73 -1.87
CA LEU A 127 11.25 18.88 -3.06
C LEU A 127 10.67 20.30 -3.18
N HIS A 128 10.14 20.85 -2.08
CA HIS A 128 9.62 22.22 -2.05
C HIS A 128 10.71 23.25 -2.40
N ASN A 129 11.94 23.07 -1.92
CA ASN A 129 13.07 23.96 -2.20
C ASN A 129 13.49 23.96 -3.69
N LEU A 130 13.03 23.00 -4.49
CA LEU A 130 13.16 23.05 -5.96
C LEU A 130 12.20 24.06 -6.59
N GLY A 131 11.23 24.57 -5.83
CA GLY A 131 10.21 25.50 -6.30
C GLY A 131 8.98 24.82 -6.88
N LEU A 132 8.62 23.64 -6.37
CA LEU A 132 7.42 22.88 -6.74
C LEU A 132 6.28 23.13 -5.74
N ASN A 133 5.04 23.11 -6.21
CA ASN A 133 3.92 22.83 -5.33
C ASN A 133 3.94 21.35 -4.96
N VAL A 134 3.68 21.01 -3.70
CA VAL A 134 3.67 19.63 -3.24
C VAL A 134 2.35 19.30 -2.55
N LEU A 135 1.66 18.28 -2.98
CA LEU A 135 0.60 17.61 -2.23
C LEU A 135 1.14 16.29 -1.69
N ALA A 136 1.17 16.16 -0.37
CA ALA A 136 1.48 14.92 0.31
C ALA A 136 0.34 14.54 1.25
N PHE A 137 0.00 13.26 1.37
CA PHE A 137 -1.11 12.81 2.21
C PHE A 137 -0.83 11.45 2.82
N ASP A 138 -1.44 11.17 3.97
CA ASP A 138 -1.45 9.86 4.59
C ASP A 138 -2.56 9.00 3.98
N TYR A 139 -2.23 7.77 3.56
CA TYR A 139 -3.25 6.80 3.16
C TYR A 139 -4.16 6.43 4.32
N ARG A 140 -5.34 5.89 4.05
CA ARG A 140 -6.18 5.31 5.10
C ARG A 140 -5.41 4.26 5.91
N GLY A 141 -5.50 4.37 7.23
CA GLY A 141 -4.74 3.57 8.18
C GLY A 141 -3.42 4.19 8.62
N TYR A 142 -2.96 5.28 7.98
CA TYR A 142 -1.73 6.00 8.28
C TYR A 142 -2.02 7.37 8.89
N GLY A 143 -1.10 7.84 9.74
CA GLY A 143 -1.10 9.19 10.29
C GLY A 143 -2.45 9.61 10.86
N GLN A 144 -2.95 10.74 10.37
CA GLN A 144 -4.23 11.32 10.77
C GLN A 144 -5.39 10.97 9.82
N SER A 145 -5.17 10.18 8.78
CA SER A 145 -6.22 9.69 7.89
C SER A 145 -7.13 8.69 8.59
N ALA A 146 -8.34 8.47 8.05
CA ALA A 146 -9.31 7.56 8.65
C ALA A 146 -8.72 6.16 8.84
N PHE A 147 -8.97 5.59 10.01
CA PHE A 147 -8.50 4.24 10.30
C PHE A 147 -9.21 3.21 9.43
N GLU A 148 -8.47 2.62 8.53
CA GLU A 148 -8.86 1.44 7.76
C GLU A 148 -7.62 0.57 7.54
N ARG A 149 -7.84 -0.75 7.42
CA ARG A 149 -6.75 -1.69 7.13
C ARG A 149 -6.15 -1.37 5.75
N PRO A 150 -4.83 -1.13 5.65
CA PRO A 150 -4.18 -0.90 4.37
C PRO A 150 -4.32 -2.09 3.41
N SER A 151 -4.38 -1.80 2.12
CA SER A 151 -4.31 -2.77 1.02
C SER A 151 -3.97 -2.03 -0.28
N GLU A 152 -3.44 -2.73 -1.26
CA GLU A 152 -3.15 -2.21 -2.60
C GLU A 152 -4.35 -1.47 -3.21
N ALA A 153 -5.54 -2.09 -3.18
CA ALA A 153 -6.76 -1.49 -3.71
C ALA A 153 -7.15 -0.18 -3.01
N ARG A 154 -6.94 -0.09 -1.68
CA ARG A 154 -7.21 1.14 -0.93
C ARG A 154 -6.19 2.23 -1.22
N TRP A 155 -4.92 1.89 -1.30
CA TRP A 155 -3.87 2.82 -1.65
C TRP A 155 -4.08 3.42 -3.04
N ARG A 156 -4.48 2.58 -4.02
CA ARG A 156 -4.85 3.07 -5.35
C ARG A 156 -6.03 4.03 -5.29
N GLN A 157 -7.10 3.67 -4.57
CA GLN A 157 -8.26 4.55 -4.40
C GLN A 157 -7.91 5.86 -3.72
N ASP A 158 -7.01 5.84 -2.73
CA ASP A 158 -6.57 7.04 -2.01
C ASP A 158 -5.73 7.96 -2.93
N ALA A 159 -4.83 7.41 -3.75
CA ALA A 159 -4.07 8.15 -4.74
C ALA A 159 -4.96 8.76 -5.84
N GLU A 160 -5.94 8.01 -6.34
CA GLU A 160 -6.96 8.52 -7.28
C GLU A 160 -7.75 9.69 -6.66
N SER A 161 -8.11 9.59 -5.38
CA SER A 161 -8.79 10.66 -4.67
C SER A 161 -7.93 11.91 -4.53
N ALA A 162 -6.62 11.75 -4.36
CA ALA A 162 -5.66 12.85 -4.33
C ALA A 162 -5.52 13.53 -5.69
N LEU A 163 -5.53 12.77 -6.79
CA LEU A 163 -5.55 13.33 -8.15
C LEU A 163 -6.84 14.11 -8.43
N ILE A 164 -7.99 13.57 -8.03
CA ILE A 164 -9.28 14.27 -8.12
C ILE A 164 -9.26 15.56 -7.29
N TYR A 165 -8.70 15.53 -6.08
CA TYR A 165 -8.56 16.71 -5.25
C TYR A 165 -7.69 17.77 -5.94
N LEU A 166 -6.56 17.40 -6.54
CA LEU A 166 -5.71 18.34 -7.28
C LEU A 166 -6.44 18.95 -8.47
N THR A 167 -7.08 18.11 -9.29
CA THR A 167 -7.69 18.57 -10.55
C THR A 167 -9.03 19.28 -10.33
N ALA A 168 -9.93 18.72 -9.53
CA ALA A 168 -11.28 19.26 -9.34
C ALA A 168 -11.36 20.35 -8.28
N THR A 169 -10.57 20.27 -7.18
CA THR A 169 -10.66 21.22 -6.07
C THR A 169 -9.57 22.30 -6.15
N ARG A 170 -8.34 21.90 -6.49
CA ARG A 170 -7.22 22.85 -6.62
C ARG A 170 -7.07 23.42 -8.03
N HIS A 171 -7.83 22.92 -8.99
CA HIS A 171 -7.81 23.32 -10.41
C HIS A 171 -6.42 23.20 -11.06
N VAL A 172 -5.64 22.21 -10.61
CA VAL A 172 -4.33 21.91 -11.19
C VAL A 172 -4.53 21.13 -12.50
N SER A 173 -3.89 21.58 -13.58
CA SER A 173 -3.93 20.85 -14.84
C SER A 173 -3.22 19.50 -14.73
N ALA A 174 -3.84 18.40 -15.16
CA ALA A 174 -3.24 17.08 -15.14
C ALA A 174 -1.86 17.03 -15.79
N GLY A 175 -1.68 17.73 -16.92
CA GLY A 175 -0.41 17.82 -17.64
C GLY A 175 0.71 18.57 -16.89
N THR A 176 0.44 19.12 -15.71
CA THR A 176 1.45 19.74 -14.82
C THR A 176 1.67 18.97 -13.53
N ILE A 177 0.97 17.84 -13.35
CA ILE A 177 1.13 16.97 -12.19
C ILE A 177 2.22 15.95 -12.46
N VAL A 178 3.19 15.88 -11.57
CA VAL A 178 4.24 14.85 -11.52
C VAL A 178 3.98 13.96 -10.31
N LEU A 179 3.94 12.65 -10.52
CA LEU A 179 3.90 11.70 -9.41
C LEU A 179 5.31 11.52 -8.86
N ASP A 180 5.44 11.42 -7.54
CA ASP A 180 6.69 11.06 -6.88
C ASP A 180 6.39 10.00 -5.82
N GLY A 181 6.85 8.79 -6.05
CA GLY A 181 6.62 7.67 -5.16
C GLY A 181 7.89 7.11 -4.57
N LYS A 182 7.85 6.75 -3.28
CA LYS A 182 8.97 6.18 -2.56
C LYS A 182 8.67 4.78 -2.00
N ASP A 183 9.62 3.85 -2.11
CA ASP A 183 9.47 2.45 -1.67
C ASP A 183 8.20 1.82 -2.27
N LEU A 184 7.25 1.31 -1.45
CA LEU A 184 5.98 0.78 -1.96
C LEU A 184 5.10 1.88 -2.61
N GLY A 185 5.25 3.14 -2.19
CA GLY A 185 4.62 4.29 -2.85
C GLY A 185 5.14 4.51 -4.28
N ALA A 186 6.37 4.07 -4.57
CA ALA A 186 6.91 4.07 -5.94
C ALA A 186 6.20 3.03 -6.82
N ASN A 187 5.89 1.84 -6.28
CA ASN A 187 5.08 0.85 -7.00
C ASN A 187 3.70 1.41 -7.32
N LEU A 188 3.06 2.08 -6.35
CA LEU A 188 1.79 2.75 -6.55
C LEU A 188 1.88 3.86 -7.60
N ALA A 189 2.94 4.70 -7.56
CA ALA A 189 3.14 5.78 -8.53
C ALA A 189 3.20 5.24 -9.97
N VAL A 190 3.86 4.10 -10.19
CA VAL A 190 3.91 3.44 -11.50
C VAL A 190 2.53 2.92 -11.93
N GLU A 191 1.75 2.35 -11.01
CA GLU A 191 0.38 1.90 -11.32
C GLU A 191 -0.54 3.06 -11.71
N ILE A 192 -0.48 4.16 -10.95
CA ILE A 192 -1.25 5.38 -11.27
C ILE A 192 -0.77 6.00 -12.59
N ALA A 193 0.54 6.08 -12.81
CA ALA A 193 1.09 6.58 -14.08
C ALA A 193 0.65 5.76 -15.30
N ALA A 194 0.54 4.45 -15.15
CA ALA A 194 0.04 3.57 -16.21
C ALA A 194 -1.43 3.85 -16.56
N ALA A 195 -2.24 4.23 -15.55
CA ALA A 195 -3.66 4.54 -15.71
C ALA A 195 -3.91 5.97 -16.22
N HIS A 196 -2.96 6.91 -16.01
CA HIS A 196 -3.10 8.35 -16.25
C HIS A 196 -2.02 8.92 -17.18
N PRO A 197 -2.03 8.57 -18.48
CA PRO A 197 -1.01 9.02 -19.43
C PRO A 197 -1.03 10.55 -19.67
N GLU A 198 -2.07 11.25 -19.24
CA GLU A 198 -2.21 12.70 -19.31
C GLU A 198 -1.32 13.46 -18.30
N LEU A 199 -0.80 12.81 -17.26
CA LEU A 199 0.09 13.42 -16.27
C LEU A 199 1.45 13.80 -16.88
N ALA A 200 2.16 14.74 -16.25
CA ALA A 200 3.43 15.26 -16.75
C ALA A 200 4.56 14.23 -16.72
N GLY A 201 4.60 13.39 -15.70
CA GLY A 201 5.65 12.39 -15.53
C GLY A 201 5.58 11.69 -14.18
N VAL A 202 6.49 10.74 -13.95
CA VAL A 202 6.60 10.00 -12.70
C VAL A 202 8.05 9.85 -12.26
N VAL A 203 8.30 10.10 -10.98
CA VAL A 203 9.55 9.80 -10.26
C VAL A 203 9.33 8.55 -9.43
N VAL A 204 10.20 7.58 -9.54
CA VAL A 204 10.09 6.25 -8.94
C VAL A 204 11.32 6.03 -8.06
N GLU A 205 11.19 6.27 -6.74
CA GLU A 205 12.29 6.19 -5.79
C GLU A 205 12.30 4.83 -5.08
N SER A 206 13.35 4.04 -5.32
CA SER A 206 13.59 2.76 -4.64
C SER A 206 12.37 1.82 -4.61
N PRO A 207 11.75 1.54 -5.76
CA PRO A 207 10.58 0.67 -5.80
C PRO A 207 10.92 -0.72 -5.25
N LEU A 208 9.93 -1.38 -4.65
CA LEU A 208 10.08 -2.75 -4.18
C LEU A 208 9.84 -3.73 -5.34
N GLU A 209 10.84 -4.57 -5.65
CA GLU A 209 10.74 -5.55 -6.75
C GLU A 209 9.69 -6.63 -6.49
N ALA A 210 9.61 -7.11 -5.25
CA ALA A 210 8.74 -8.21 -4.88
C ALA A 210 8.13 -8.02 -3.48
N PRO A 211 7.29 -6.98 -3.27
CA PRO A 211 6.79 -6.61 -1.95
C PRO A 211 6.00 -7.76 -1.30
N MET A 212 5.32 -8.59 -2.08
CA MET A 212 4.53 -9.71 -1.58
C MET A 212 5.37 -10.82 -0.93
N GLN A 213 6.68 -10.87 -1.19
CA GLN A 213 7.56 -11.83 -0.51
C GLN A 213 7.62 -11.61 1.00
N ALA A 214 7.43 -10.37 1.48
CA ALA A 214 7.32 -10.10 2.91
C ALA A 214 6.21 -10.94 3.58
N ILE A 215 5.12 -11.20 2.86
CA ILE A 215 3.99 -12.00 3.34
C ILE A 215 4.22 -13.49 3.05
N PHE A 216 4.62 -13.86 1.83
CA PHE A 216 4.69 -15.27 1.42
C PHE A 216 5.88 -16.02 2.00
N ASN A 217 6.96 -15.33 2.39
CA ASN A 217 8.10 -15.93 3.07
C ASN A 217 7.88 -16.11 4.58
N ASP A 218 6.81 -15.54 5.16
CA ASP A 218 6.47 -15.78 6.56
C ASP A 218 6.17 -17.27 6.79
N PRO A 219 6.71 -17.88 7.86
CA PRO A 219 6.46 -19.31 8.14
C PRO A 219 4.98 -19.68 8.23
N ARG A 220 4.13 -18.76 8.71
CA ARG A 220 2.68 -18.98 8.82
C ARG A 220 2.01 -19.12 7.44
N ALA A 221 2.55 -18.48 6.41
CA ALA A 221 2.03 -18.56 5.04
C ALA A 221 2.10 -19.98 4.47
N ARG A 222 3.03 -20.83 4.97
CA ARG A 222 3.16 -22.24 4.56
C ARG A 222 2.08 -23.15 5.15
N MET A 223 1.41 -22.71 6.22
CA MET A 223 0.41 -23.50 6.95
C MET A 223 -1.02 -23.24 6.45
N VAL A 224 -1.20 -22.23 5.60
CA VAL A 224 -2.49 -21.76 5.09
C VAL A 224 -2.41 -21.54 3.57
N PRO A 225 -3.54 -21.50 2.84
CA PRO A 225 -3.54 -21.19 1.41
C PRO A 225 -3.32 -19.68 1.20
N ALA A 226 -2.12 -19.17 1.55
CA ALA A 226 -1.80 -17.73 1.61
C ALA A 226 -2.12 -16.99 0.30
N HIS A 227 -1.83 -17.59 -0.88
CA HIS A 227 -2.11 -17.00 -2.18
C HIS A 227 -3.61 -16.82 -2.48
N LEU A 228 -4.50 -17.53 -1.78
CA LEU A 228 -5.94 -17.36 -1.88
C LEU A 228 -6.46 -16.31 -0.86
N LEU A 229 -5.79 -16.20 0.29
CA LEU A 229 -6.19 -15.32 1.38
C LEU A 229 -5.72 -13.88 1.17
N VAL A 230 -4.58 -13.67 0.52
CA VAL A 230 -3.99 -12.36 0.25
C VAL A 230 -4.34 -11.94 -1.18
N ARG A 231 -4.94 -10.76 -1.31
CA ARG A 231 -5.44 -10.24 -2.58
C ARG A 231 -4.49 -9.25 -3.24
N ASP A 232 -3.63 -8.60 -2.47
CA ASP A 232 -2.64 -7.67 -2.98
C ASP A 232 -1.66 -8.39 -3.93
N ARG A 233 -1.22 -7.71 -4.98
CA ARG A 233 -0.34 -8.26 -6.03
C ARG A 233 0.91 -7.43 -6.24
N TRP A 234 0.77 -6.09 -6.28
CA TRP A 234 1.86 -5.16 -6.49
C TRP A 234 2.73 -5.53 -7.71
N ASP A 235 2.10 -5.62 -8.90
CA ASP A 235 2.79 -5.97 -10.14
C ASP A 235 3.49 -4.75 -10.76
N LEU A 236 4.67 -4.40 -10.22
CA LEU A 236 5.50 -3.31 -10.73
C LEU A 236 5.82 -3.47 -12.21
N ASN A 237 6.18 -4.69 -12.63
CA ASN A 237 6.63 -4.96 -14.00
C ASN A 237 5.50 -4.82 -15.01
N GLY A 238 4.32 -5.35 -14.69
CA GLY A 238 3.14 -5.22 -15.54
C GLY A 238 2.71 -3.78 -15.70
N ALA A 239 2.70 -3.00 -14.62
CA ALA A 239 2.38 -1.59 -14.64
C ALA A 239 3.44 -0.77 -15.41
N ALA A 240 4.73 -0.98 -15.16
CA ALA A 240 5.82 -0.23 -15.78
C ALA A 240 5.81 -0.31 -17.33
N ARG A 241 5.44 -1.47 -17.89
CA ARG A 241 5.30 -1.65 -19.37
C ARG A 241 4.17 -0.82 -19.96
N GLN A 242 3.22 -0.36 -19.16
CA GLN A 242 2.07 0.42 -19.60
C GLN A 242 2.28 1.92 -19.47
N VAL A 243 3.32 2.37 -18.77
CA VAL A 243 3.62 3.80 -18.63
C VAL A 243 4.00 4.40 -19.98
N ARG A 244 3.36 5.54 -20.32
CA ARG A 244 3.54 6.27 -21.60
C ARG A 244 4.01 7.71 -21.42
N MET A 245 4.37 8.09 -20.20
CA MET A 245 4.87 9.41 -19.86
C MET A 245 6.36 9.37 -19.51
N PRO A 246 7.05 10.52 -19.38
CA PRO A 246 8.40 10.59 -18.86
C PRO A 246 8.55 9.92 -17.50
N VAL A 247 9.62 9.13 -17.32
CA VAL A 247 9.90 8.40 -16.08
C VAL A 247 11.33 8.67 -15.61
N LEU A 248 11.48 9.02 -14.34
CA LEU A 248 12.76 9.04 -13.66
C LEU A 248 12.83 7.89 -12.63
N TRP A 249 13.65 6.90 -12.92
CA TRP A 249 13.95 5.83 -11.97
C TRP A 249 15.13 6.25 -11.09
N MET A 250 14.93 6.22 -9.78
CA MET A 250 15.94 6.50 -8.78
C MET A 250 16.20 5.25 -7.96
N LEU A 251 17.32 4.58 -8.24
CA LEU A 251 17.64 3.27 -7.66
C LEU A 251 18.87 3.37 -6.77
N PHE A 252 18.89 2.63 -5.67
CA PHE A 252 20.08 2.51 -4.83
C PHE A 252 21.16 1.67 -5.52
N ALA A 253 22.40 2.15 -5.49
CA ALA A 253 23.56 1.37 -5.81
C ALA A 253 24.11 0.77 -4.51
N ASP A 254 23.85 -0.49 -4.23
CA ASP A 254 24.64 -1.22 -3.23
C ASP A 254 26.02 -1.45 -3.84
N GLY A 255 27.10 -0.80 -3.39
CA GLY A 255 28.53 -0.87 -3.76
C GLY A 255 29.07 -1.90 -4.77
N HIS A 256 28.28 -2.77 -5.27
CA HIS A 256 28.43 -3.65 -6.42
C HIS A 256 27.47 -3.13 -7.48
N ALA A 257 27.97 -2.79 -8.65
CA ALA A 257 27.28 -2.22 -9.81
C ALA A 257 25.78 -2.43 -9.75
N ALA A 258 25.00 -1.35 -9.48
CA ALA A 258 23.55 -1.43 -9.46
C ALA A 258 23.13 -1.92 -10.85
N THR A 259 22.86 -3.18 -10.94
CA THR A 259 22.07 -3.71 -12.02
C THR A 259 20.70 -3.08 -11.84
N ALA A 260 20.25 -2.28 -12.82
CA ALA A 260 18.84 -1.96 -12.94
C ALA A 260 18.08 -3.26 -12.67
N PRO A 261 16.98 -3.26 -11.90
CA PRO A 261 16.21 -4.48 -11.70
C PRO A 261 16.07 -5.16 -13.06
N PRO A 262 16.44 -6.45 -13.19
CA PRO A 262 16.52 -7.14 -14.49
C PRO A 262 15.22 -7.13 -15.28
N SER A 263 14.17 -6.63 -14.70
CA SER A 263 12.81 -6.55 -15.22
C SER A 263 12.34 -5.12 -15.53
N LEU A 264 13.13 -4.07 -15.25
CA LEU A 264 12.77 -2.75 -15.78
C LEU A 264 12.83 -2.82 -17.29
N PRO A 265 11.75 -2.45 -18.00
CA PRO A 265 11.78 -2.39 -19.45
C PRO A 265 12.79 -1.30 -19.86
N MET A 266 14.01 -1.71 -20.12
CA MET A 266 15.07 -0.83 -20.68
C MET A 266 14.68 -0.33 -22.07
N GLU A 267 13.71 -0.99 -22.71
CA GLU A 267 13.09 -0.63 -23.97
C GLU A 267 11.62 -0.26 -23.69
N THR A 268 11.39 0.91 -23.14
CA THR A 268 10.04 1.49 -23.12
C THR A 268 9.95 2.55 -24.20
N ASP A 269 8.81 2.62 -24.90
CA ASP A 269 8.40 3.76 -25.72
C ASP A 269 8.15 5.03 -24.88
N ALA A 270 8.56 5.05 -23.62
CA ALA A 270 8.45 6.21 -22.76
C ALA A 270 9.34 7.35 -23.32
N PRO A 271 8.77 8.52 -23.61
CA PRO A 271 9.45 9.56 -24.37
C PRO A 271 10.69 10.15 -23.67
N LEU A 272 10.86 9.92 -22.40
CA LEU A 272 12.04 10.34 -21.63
C LEU A 272 12.21 9.42 -20.41
N MET A 273 12.83 8.27 -20.59
CA MET A 273 13.23 7.42 -19.49
C MET A 273 14.64 7.77 -19.02
N ARG A 274 14.81 8.05 -17.74
CA ARG A 274 16.11 8.21 -17.11
C ARG A 274 16.24 7.29 -15.91
N VAL A 275 17.41 6.70 -15.75
CA VAL A 275 17.78 5.92 -14.58
C VAL A 275 18.88 6.67 -13.84
N TRP A 276 18.67 6.94 -12.57
CA TRP A 276 19.65 7.51 -11.68
C TRP A 276 20.02 6.51 -10.63
N LEU A 277 21.31 6.20 -10.54
CA LEU A 277 21.88 5.34 -9.51
C LEU A 277 22.50 6.22 -8.42
N TYR A 278 22.14 6.02 -7.16
CA TYR A 278 22.69 6.78 -6.07
C TYR A 278 23.13 5.88 -4.92
N ASP A 279 24.15 6.34 -4.20
CA ASP A 279 24.67 5.67 -3.01
C ASP A 279 23.77 5.96 -1.80
N LYS A 280 23.52 4.95 -0.95
CA LYS A 280 22.66 5.03 0.22
C LYS A 280 23.12 6.09 1.23
N ASP A 281 24.42 6.41 1.23
CA ASP A 281 25.02 7.39 2.13
C ASP A 281 24.97 8.84 1.60
N ARG A 282 24.44 9.05 0.38
CA ARG A 282 24.34 10.38 -0.22
C ARG A 282 23.04 11.09 0.18
N LYS A 283 23.22 12.37 0.57
CA LYS A 283 22.19 13.23 1.16
C LYS A 283 21.04 13.55 0.19
N SER A 284 19.84 13.75 0.74
CA SER A 284 18.58 14.16 0.07
C SER A 284 18.73 15.27 -1.00
N ASN A 285 19.74 16.13 -0.89
CA ASN A 285 20.01 17.20 -1.84
C ASN A 285 20.44 16.70 -3.24
N GLU A 286 21.09 15.55 -3.36
CA GLU A 286 21.45 15.01 -4.68
C GLU A 286 20.25 14.40 -5.39
N GLN A 287 19.35 13.78 -4.64
CA GLN A 287 18.09 13.29 -5.16
C GLN A 287 17.27 14.45 -5.73
N ALA A 288 17.07 15.50 -4.95
CA ALA A 288 16.38 16.72 -5.37
C ALA A 288 17.02 17.35 -6.61
N ASN A 289 18.34 17.43 -6.69
CA ASN A 289 19.07 17.94 -7.86
C ASN A 289 18.85 17.07 -9.12
N SER A 290 18.68 15.78 -8.96
CA SER A 290 18.40 14.86 -10.08
C SER A 290 16.99 15.03 -10.60
N ILE A 291 16.01 15.18 -9.69
CA ILE A 291 14.64 15.52 -10.01
C ILE A 291 14.60 16.89 -10.73
N SER A 292 15.28 17.91 -10.21
CA SER A 292 15.32 19.24 -10.84
C SER A 292 15.87 19.20 -12.28
N ARG A 293 16.95 18.45 -12.54
CA ARG A 293 17.49 18.29 -13.89
C ARG A 293 16.49 17.61 -14.82
N TRP A 294 15.88 16.54 -14.36
CA TRP A 294 14.90 15.80 -15.13
C TRP A 294 13.63 16.63 -15.41
N LEU A 295 13.14 17.40 -14.42
CA LEU A 295 12.02 18.34 -14.61
C LEU A 295 12.33 19.41 -15.68
N GLY A 296 13.60 19.87 -15.74
CA GLY A 296 14.05 20.82 -16.76
C GLY A 296 14.01 20.28 -18.20
N ASP A 297 14.02 18.96 -18.34
CA ASP A 297 13.99 18.27 -19.64
C ASP A 297 12.58 17.77 -20.02
N LEU A 298 11.58 17.93 -19.11
CA LEU A 298 10.21 17.53 -19.43
C LEU A 298 9.67 18.32 -20.63
N PRO A 299 9.05 17.65 -21.60
CA PRO A 299 8.39 18.35 -22.71
C PRO A 299 7.26 19.24 -22.18
N ALA A 300 7.21 20.50 -22.61
CA ALA A 300 6.09 21.38 -22.30
C ALA A 300 4.81 20.78 -22.88
N LYS A 301 3.99 20.09 -22.07
CA LYS A 301 2.66 19.65 -22.51
C LYS A 301 1.78 20.91 -22.63
N GLY A 302 1.53 21.34 -23.86
CA GLY A 302 0.68 22.51 -24.13
C GLY A 302 1.05 23.33 -25.36
N SER A 303 2.14 23.01 -26.03
CA SER A 303 2.44 23.54 -27.37
C SER A 303 2.22 22.45 -28.41
N THR A 304 0.97 22.09 -28.64
CA THR A 304 0.59 21.51 -29.95
C THR A 304 0.58 22.66 -30.94
N PRO A 305 1.27 22.54 -32.09
CA PRO A 305 1.29 23.55 -33.12
C PRO A 305 -0.10 23.83 -33.70
#